data_30255fadcf6ef958a4717cc6828e95a8
#
_entry.id   30255fadcf6ef958a4717cc6828e95a8
#
_cell.length_a   1.000
_cell.length_b   1.000
_cell.length_c   1.000
_cell.angle_alpha   90.00
_cell.angle_beta   90.00
_cell.angle_gamma   90.00
#
_symmetry.space_group_name_H-M   'P 1'
#
loop_
_entity.id
_entity.type
_entity.pdbx_description
1 polymer ?
#
loop_
_entity_poly.entity_id
_entity_poly.type
_entity_poly.pdbx_seq_one_letter_code
_entity_poly.pdbx_strand_id
1 'polypeptide(L)'
;MQSSSATRRGGTDFPQGAISFADTLISLTYTASIPSVPHQGGFNALGLPNYAGVNSCASQAACTFVSLGSGGSIVLRFDDNFLTGSDSNALDIWVFEVGPNVEDTFVDISKDGVTWFSVGKVFGSTAGIDIDAFGFTSVDLFSFVRLTDDLNEGGGGSGGTAGADIDSVGAISTIPRTVTVVSEPASLALLGLGLAGLGALRRRRT
;
A
#
# COMPACT_ATOMS: atom_id res chain seq x y z
N MET A 1 14.14 -5.34 -16.50
CA MET A 1 13.61 -4.04 -16.03
C MET A 1 12.21 -3.90 -16.61
N GLN A 2 11.16 -4.07 -15.80
CA GLN A 2 9.82 -3.69 -16.23
C GLN A 2 9.77 -2.16 -16.26
N SER A 3 9.50 -1.59 -17.43
CA SER A 3 9.19 -0.17 -17.57
C SER A 3 7.86 0.08 -16.87
N SER A 4 7.86 0.71 -15.71
CA SER A 4 6.64 1.20 -15.09
C SER A 4 6.12 2.34 -15.98
N SER A 5 5.00 2.12 -16.66
CA SER A 5 4.32 3.19 -17.36
C SER A 5 3.47 3.95 -16.35
N ALA A 6 3.55 5.29 -16.36
CA ALA A 6 2.67 6.13 -15.56
C ALA A 6 1.20 5.74 -15.75
N THR A 7 0.42 5.73 -14.67
CA THR A 7 -1.01 5.46 -14.71
C THR A 7 -1.79 6.60 -14.09
N ARG A 8 -2.96 6.93 -14.67
CA ARG A 8 -3.86 7.96 -14.14
C ARG A 8 -5.03 7.31 -13.44
N ARG A 9 -5.29 7.71 -12.18
CA ARG A 9 -6.39 7.23 -11.36
C ARG A 9 -6.99 8.39 -10.55
N GLY A 10 -8.30 8.45 -10.42
CA GLY A 10 -8.98 9.52 -9.67
C GLY A 10 -8.64 10.94 -10.11
N GLY A 11 -8.21 11.14 -11.36
CA GLY A 11 -7.73 12.43 -11.85
C GLY A 11 -6.25 12.73 -11.59
N THR A 12 -5.55 11.89 -10.85
CA THR A 12 -4.14 12.03 -10.45
C THR A 12 -3.25 11.10 -11.25
N ASP A 13 -2.06 11.58 -11.61
CA ASP A 13 -1.04 10.80 -12.31
C ASP A 13 -0.10 10.14 -11.30
N PHE A 14 0.11 8.82 -11.45
CA PHE A 14 1.04 8.03 -10.67
C PHE A 14 2.23 7.65 -11.56
N PRO A 15 3.37 8.34 -11.41
CA PRO A 15 4.50 8.18 -12.34
C PRO A 15 5.09 6.77 -12.40
N GLN A 16 4.99 6.01 -11.31
CA GLN A 16 5.48 4.63 -11.22
C GLN A 16 4.39 3.57 -11.55
N GLY A 17 3.23 4.01 -12.02
CA GLY A 17 2.14 3.10 -12.42
C GLY A 17 1.65 2.25 -11.24
N ALA A 18 1.53 0.94 -11.44
CA ALA A 18 1.05 0.02 -10.41
C ALA A 18 1.96 -0.07 -9.18
N ILE A 19 3.27 0.16 -9.32
CA ILE A 19 4.24 0.17 -8.23
C ILE A 19 3.93 1.27 -7.20
N SER A 20 3.22 2.34 -7.59
CA SER A 20 2.85 3.43 -6.68
C SER A 20 1.92 3.01 -5.55
N PHE A 21 1.26 1.85 -5.64
CA PHE A 21 0.18 1.47 -4.74
C PHE A 21 0.64 0.48 -3.67
N ALA A 22 -0.01 0.53 -2.50
CA ALA A 22 0.31 -0.37 -1.40
C ALA A 22 0.10 -1.85 -1.78
N ASP A 23 1.02 -2.73 -1.32
CA ASP A 23 1.12 -4.12 -1.74
C ASP A 23 0.67 -5.11 -0.68
N THR A 24 0.87 -4.79 0.61
CA THR A 24 0.68 -5.73 1.70
C THR A 24 -0.18 -5.16 2.81
N LEU A 25 -1.19 -5.93 3.22
CA LEU A 25 -1.97 -5.70 4.43
C LEU A 25 -1.15 -6.15 5.65
N ILE A 26 -0.88 -5.23 6.57
CA ILE A 26 -0.20 -5.54 7.84
C ILE A 26 -1.22 -5.81 8.94
N SER A 27 -2.23 -4.95 9.07
CA SER A 27 -3.29 -5.13 10.05
C SER A 27 -4.57 -4.40 9.66
N LEU A 28 -5.70 -4.91 10.15
CA LEU A 28 -6.99 -4.26 10.12
C LEU A 28 -7.59 -4.41 11.51
N THR A 29 -7.96 -3.29 12.15
CA THR A 29 -8.42 -3.26 13.54
C THR A 29 -9.74 -2.49 13.61
N TYR A 30 -10.73 -3.09 14.23
CA TYR A 30 -12.03 -2.47 14.49
C TYR A 30 -12.13 -2.01 15.94
N THR A 31 -12.78 -0.87 16.19
CA THR A 31 -12.94 -0.30 17.54
C THR A 31 -14.40 -0.23 17.98
N ALA A 32 -15.27 0.41 17.24
CA ALA A 32 -16.68 0.60 17.61
C ALA A 32 -17.62 -0.21 16.70
N SER A 33 -18.10 0.37 15.60
CA SER A 33 -18.98 -0.36 14.68
C SER A 33 -18.17 -1.24 13.76
N ILE A 34 -18.44 -2.56 13.78
CA ILE A 34 -17.77 -3.51 12.90
C ILE A 34 -18.59 -3.64 11.62
N PRO A 35 -17.99 -3.48 10.41
CA PRO A 35 -18.67 -3.67 9.15
C PRO A 35 -19.19 -5.12 8.98
N SER A 36 -20.11 -5.34 8.06
CA SER A 36 -20.52 -6.72 7.72
C SER A 36 -19.36 -7.50 7.09
N VAL A 37 -19.37 -8.82 7.25
CA VAL A 37 -18.26 -9.70 6.82
C VAL A 37 -17.79 -9.46 5.37
N PRO A 38 -18.66 -9.24 4.37
CA PRO A 38 -18.20 -8.96 3.01
C PRO A 38 -17.28 -7.74 2.89
N HIS A 39 -17.43 -6.74 3.76
CA HIS A 39 -16.68 -5.48 3.72
C HIS A 39 -15.43 -5.49 4.63
N GLN A 40 -15.07 -6.62 5.23
CA GLN A 40 -13.93 -6.78 6.14
C GLN A 40 -12.65 -7.26 5.44
N GLY A 41 -12.65 -7.36 4.12
CA GLY A 41 -11.50 -7.83 3.35
C GLY A 41 -10.42 -6.77 3.19
N GLY A 42 -9.51 -6.62 4.16
CA GLY A 42 -8.44 -5.61 4.12
C GLY A 42 -7.52 -5.68 2.89
N PHE A 43 -7.44 -6.84 2.23
CA PHE A 43 -6.73 -7.00 0.96
C PHE A 43 -7.36 -6.23 -0.21
N ASN A 44 -8.61 -5.80 -0.09
CA ASN A 44 -9.29 -5.00 -1.10
C ASN A 44 -8.77 -3.54 -1.16
N ALA A 45 -7.97 -3.10 -0.19
CA ALA A 45 -7.28 -1.82 -0.21
C ALA A 45 -5.89 -1.88 -0.87
N LEU A 46 -5.55 -2.97 -1.54
CA LEU A 46 -4.23 -3.19 -2.15
C LEU A 46 -4.24 -3.01 -3.66
N GLY A 47 -3.12 -2.51 -4.18
CA GLY A 47 -2.91 -2.34 -5.61
C GLY A 47 -3.71 -1.20 -6.22
N LEU A 48 -3.94 -1.27 -7.52
CA LEU A 48 -4.66 -0.25 -8.27
C LEU A 48 -6.11 -0.12 -7.81
N PRO A 49 -6.65 1.12 -7.69
CA PRO A 49 -8.05 1.32 -7.35
C PRO A 49 -8.96 0.68 -8.42
N ASN A 50 -9.95 -0.06 -7.97
CA ASN A 50 -10.81 -0.86 -8.83
C ASN A 50 -12.31 -0.75 -8.49
N TYR A 51 -12.70 0.17 -7.62
CA TYR A 51 -14.10 0.39 -7.27
C TYR A 51 -14.96 0.71 -8.49
N ALA A 52 -16.04 -0.05 -8.66
CA ALA A 52 -16.93 0.02 -9.82
C ALA A 52 -18.29 0.67 -9.53
N GLY A 53 -18.44 1.39 -8.41
CA GLY A 53 -19.69 2.03 -8.02
C GLY A 53 -20.70 1.10 -7.36
N VAL A 54 -20.28 -0.07 -6.86
CA VAL A 54 -21.14 -1.07 -6.22
C VAL A 54 -20.80 -1.20 -4.75
N ASN A 55 -21.72 -0.81 -3.86
CA ASN A 55 -21.53 -0.83 -2.42
C ASN A 55 -21.96 -2.14 -1.73
N SER A 56 -22.61 -3.02 -2.45
CA SER A 56 -23.05 -4.33 -1.90
C SER A 56 -22.14 -5.44 -2.38
N CYS A 57 -21.53 -6.15 -1.45
CA CYS A 57 -20.61 -7.25 -1.73
C CYS A 57 -21.24 -8.59 -1.31
N ALA A 58 -21.15 -9.58 -2.17
CA ALA A 58 -21.61 -10.94 -1.85
C ALA A 58 -20.64 -11.70 -0.93
N SER A 59 -19.35 -11.33 -0.96
CA SER A 59 -18.27 -11.88 -0.14
C SER A 59 -17.10 -10.90 -0.09
N GLN A 60 -16.13 -11.13 0.79
CA GLN A 60 -14.89 -10.32 0.81
C GLN A 60 -14.15 -10.36 -0.52
N ALA A 61 -14.07 -11.52 -1.17
CA ALA A 61 -13.39 -11.66 -2.47
C ALA A 61 -14.14 -11.00 -3.64
N ALA A 62 -15.43 -10.71 -3.48
CA ALA A 62 -16.25 -10.02 -4.48
C ALA A 62 -16.32 -8.51 -4.21
N CYS A 63 -15.79 -8.04 -3.10
CA CYS A 63 -15.71 -6.62 -2.75
C CYS A 63 -14.49 -5.97 -3.39
N THR A 64 -14.60 -4.68 -3.69
CA THR A 64 -13.52 -3.87 -4.28
C THR A 64 -13.00 -2.81 -3.31
N PHE A 65 -13.44 -2.84 -2.05
CA PHE A 65 -13.01 -1.94 -0.99
C PHE A 65 -13.11 -2.64 0.37
N VAL A 66 -12.53 -2.05 1.38
CA VAL A 66 -12.66 -2.45 2.78
C VAL A 66 -13.24 -1.32 3.60
N SER A 67 -14.23 -1.63 4.45
CA SER A 67 -14.74 -0.66 5.42
C SER A 67 -13.94 -0.74 6.72
N LEU A 68 -13.51 0.41 7.26
CA LEU A 68 -12.66 0.45 8.44
C LEU A 68 -13.44 0.23 9.75
N GLY A 69 -14.75 0.40 9.73
CA GLY A 69 -15.54 0.49 10.96
C GLY A 69 -15.32 1.82 11.66
N SER A 70 -16.27 2.22 12.52
CA SER A 70 -16.17 3.52 13.20
C SER A 70 -14.95 3.57 14.13
N GLY A 71 -14.01 4.47 13.83
CA GLY A 71 -12.73 4.63 14.51
C GLY A 71 -11.75 3.47 14.32
N GLY A 72 -12.04 2.57 13.40
CA GLY A 72 -11.15 1.48 13.05
C GLY A 72 -9.96 1.95 12.19
N SER A 73 -9.00 1.08 12.00
CA SER A 73 -7.78 1.42 11.27
C SER A 73 -7.24 0.28 10.44
N ILE A 74 -6.58 0.62 9.32
CA ILE A 74 -5.84 -0.29 8.47
C ILE A 74 -4.38 0.16 8.37
N VAL A 75 -3.46 -0.80 8.41
CA VAL A 75 -2.04 -0.57 8.14
C VAL A 75 -1.65 -1.32 6.89
N LEU A 76 -1.12 -0.57 5.93
CA LEU A 76 -0.67 -1.06 4.64
C LEU A 76 0.83 -0.82 4.47
N ARG A 77 1.48 -1.62 3.62
CA ARG A 77 2.90 -1.48 3.32
C ARG A 77 3.14 -1.44 1.81
N PHE A 78 4.06 -0.56 1.42
CA PHE A 78 4.66 -0.50 0.10
C PHE A 78 5.87 -1.45 0.07
N ASP A 79 5.85 -2.51 -0.74
CA ASP A 79 6.89 -3.55 -0.80
C ASP A 79 7.92 -3.30 -1.88
N ASP A 80 7.53 -2.72 -3.00
CA ASP A 80 8.37 -2.50 -4.17
C ASP A 80 8.76 -1.03 -4.38
N ASN A 81 8.25 -0.12 -3.52
CA ASN A 81 8.57 1.30 -3.52
C ASN A 81 8.64 1.88 -2.10
N PHE A 82 8.96 3.17 -2.01
CA PHE A 82 8.82 4.00 -0.82
C PHE A 82 7.99 5.23 -1.16
N LEU A 83 7.09 5.64 -0.27
CA LEU A 83 6.53 6.98 -0.27
C LEU A 83 7.61 7.97 0.15
N THR A 84 7.71 9.09 -0.55
CA THR A 84 8.63 10.20 -0.23
C THR A 84 7.89 11.52 -0.26
N GLY A 85 8.50 12.60 0.24
CA GLY A 85 8.12 13.96 -0.15
C GLY A 85 8.53 14.26 -1.59
N SER A 86 8.04 15.38 -2.11
CA SER A 86 8.33 15.88 -3.46
C SER A 86 9.33 17.04 -3.49
N ASP A 87 9.72 17.57 -2.31
CA ASP A 87 10.42 18.85 -2.13
C ASP A 87 9.65 20.05 -2.73
N SER A 88 8.30 19.95 -2.72
CA SER A 88 7.40 20.97 -3.27
C SER A 88 6.04 20.94 -2.57
N ASN A 89 5.12 21.81 -2.95
CA ASN A 89 3.74 21.79 -2.45
C ASN A 89 2.83 20.84 -3.27
N ALA A 90 3.39 19.87 -3.96
CA ALA A 90 2.60 18.86 -4.66
C ALA A 90 2.11 17.78 -3.68
N LEU A 91 1.01 17.12 -4.02
CA LEU A 91 0.52 16.00 -3.23
C LEU A 91 1.42 14.78 -3.41
N ASP A 92 1.73 14.09 -2.32
CA ASP A 92 2.67 12.96 -2.29
C ASP A 92 2.00 11.61 -2.09
N ILE A 93 0.93 11.58 -1.30
CA ILE A 93 0.13 10.37 -1.06
C ILE A 93 -1.32 10.64 -1.42
N TRP A 94 -2.01 9.62 -1.89
CA TRP A 94 -3.40 9.67 -2.29
C TRP A 94 -4.20 8.52 -1.71
N VAL A 95 -5.32 8.82 -1.06
CA VAL A 95 -6.25 7.84 -0.51
C VAL A 95 -7.48 7.79 -1.40
N PHE A 96 -7.85 6.59 -1.84
CA PHE A 96 -9.06 6.32 -2.58
C PHE A 96 -10.11 5.80 -1.59
N GLU A 97 -10.86 6.74 -1.04
CA GLU A 97 -12.06 6.45 -0.27
C GLU A 97 -13.25 6.44 -1.23
N VAL A 98 -14.19 5.53 -1.06
CA VAL A 98 -15.29 5.27 -1.99
C VAL A 98 -16.61 5.14 -1.23
N GLY A 99 -17.72 5.15 -1.94
CA GLY A 99 -19.02 4.93 -1.34
C GLY A 99 -19.97 6.13 -1.46
N PRO A 100 -21.22 5.97 -1.03
CA PRO A 100 -22.22 7.02 -1.09
C PRO A 100 -22.08 8.05 0.04
N ASN A 101 -21.50 7.62 1.15
CA ASN A 101 -21.12 8.47 2.29
C ASN A 101 -19.60 8.52 2.30
N VAL A 102 -19.07 9.70 2.43
CA VAL A 102 -17.64 9.94 2.40
C VAL A 102 -17.21 10.33 3.80
N GLU A 103 -16.37 9.51 4.37
CA GLU A 103 -15.86 9.69 5.71
C GLU A 103 -14.44 10.26 5.68
N ASP A 104 -14.12 11.05 6.71
CA ASP A 104 -12.78 11.56 6.89
C ASP A 104 -11.85 10.50 7.46
N THR A 105 -10.61 10.52 7.01
CA THR A 105 -9.62 9.52 7.40
C THR A 105 -8.32 10.17 7.82
N PHE A 106 -7.88 9.94 9.08
CA PHE A 106 -6.55 10.33 9.53
C PHE A 106 -5.50 9.48 8.84
N VAL A 107 -4.40 10.12 8.47
CA VAL A 107 -3.28 9.48 7.79
C VAL A 107 -2.01 9.61 8.61
N ASP A 108 -1.40 8.48 8.92
CA ASP A 108 -0.08 8.40 9.53
C ASP A 108 0.85 7.61 8.60
N ILE A 109 2.12 7.98 8.58
CA ILE A 109 3.17 7.31 7.81
C ILE A 109 4.29 6.80 8.72
N SER A 110 4.98 5.74 8.30
CA SER A 110 6.06 5.16 9.08
C SER A 110 7.14 4.57 8.19
N LYS A 111 8.40 4.67 8.67
CA LYS A 111 9.56 4.05 8.03
C LYS A 111 9.71 2.57 8.42
N ASP A 112 9.34 2.23 9.66
CA ASP A 112 9.65 0.96 10.35
C ASP A 112 8.39 0.18 10.81
N GLY A 113 7.20 0.77 10.68
CA GLY A 113 5.94 0.20 11.18
C GLY A 113 5.73 0.32 12.69
N VAL A 114 6.64 0.99 13.39
CA VAL A 114 6.63 1.17 14.87
C VAL A 114 6.51 2.64 15.23
N THR A 115 7.33 3.49 14.64
CA THR A 115 7.32 4.94 14.84
C THR A 115 6.42 5.58 13.79
N TRP A 116 5.36 6.25 14.23
CA TRP A 116 4.34 6.83 13.36
C TRP A 116 4.37 8.36 13.38
N PHE A 117 4.21 8.97 12.22
CA PHE A 117 4.12 10.41 12.03
C PHE A 117 2.77 10.74 11.42
N SER A 118 1.99 11.58 12.11
CA SER A 118 0.71 12.05 11.58
C SER A 118 0.96 13.10 10.49
N VAL A 119 0.34 12.91 9.35
CA VAL A 119 0.40 13.82 8.21
C VAL A 119 -0.98 14.41 7.89
N GLY A 120 -1.87 14.40 8.87
CA GLY A 120 -3.15 15.07 8.80
C GLY A 120 -4.31 14.14 8.46
N LYS A 121 -5.29 14.68 7.76
CA LYS A 121 -6.56 14.02 7.47
C LYS A 121 -6.94 14.26 6.01
N VAL A 122 -7.47 13.25 5.34
CA VAL A 122 -8.12 13.39 4.04
C VAL A 122 -9.61 13.58 4.23
N PHE A 123 -10.20 14.39 3.35
CA PHE A 123 -11.61 14.74 3.35
C PHE A 123 -12.18 14.37 1.98
N GLY A 124 -13.19 13.54 1.97
CA GLY A 124 -13.85 13.20 0.72
C GLY A 124 -13.28 11.95 0.01
N SER A 125 -14.01 11.56 -1.04
CA SER A 125 -13.90 10.24 -1.70
C SER A 125 -12.59 9.98 -2.44
N THR A 126 -11.77 10.99 -2.67
CA THR A 126 -10.46 10.81 -3.30
C THR A 126 -9.64 12.05 -3.01
N ALA A 127 -8.75 11.95 -2.05
CA ALA A 127 -8.00 13.08 -1.55
C ALA A 127 -6.54 12.73 -1.33
N GLY A 128 -5.68 13.74 -1.39
CA GLY A 128 -4.25 13.58 -1.19
C GLY A 128 -3.70 14.50 -0.12
N ILE A 129 -2.49 14.19 0.32
CA ILE A 129 -1.73 14.95 1.30
C ILE A 129 -0.36 15.28 0.72
N ASP A 130 0.07 16.51 0.92
CA ASP A 130 1.44 16.98 0.75
C ASP A 130 2.18 16.72 2.07
N ILE A 131 3.08 15.74 2.11
CA ILE A 131 3.82 15.40 3.33
C ILE A 131 5.00 16.37 3.58
N ASP A 132 5.43 17.14 2.59
CA ASP A 132 6.42 18.20 2.77
C ASP A 132 5.91 19.29 3.72
N ALA A 133 4.59 19.53 3.77
CA ALA A 133 3.95 20.43 4.71
C ALA A 133 4.15 20.02 6.19
N PHE A 134 4.52 18.75 6.43
CA PHE A 134 4.82 18.19 7.75
C PHE A 134 6.34 18.04 7.99
N GLY A 135 7.16 18.59 7.11
CA GLY A 135 8.61 18.65 7.23
C GLY A 135 9.35 17.43 6.68
N PHE A 136 8.68 16.61 5.88
CA PHE A 136 9.30 15.49 5.16
C PHE A 136 9.72 15.92 3.76
N THR A 137 10.70 15.22 3.18
CA THR A 137 11.36 15.59 1.93
C THR A 137 11.55 14.36 1.05
N SER A 138 12.07 14.55 -0.15
CA SER A 138 12.38 13.47 -1.11
C SER A 138 13.40 12.43 -0.60
N VAL A 139 14.15 12.73 0.47
CA VAL A 139 15.09 11.77 1.08
C VAL A 139 14.47 10.95 2.23
N ASP A 140 13.27 11.28 2.66
CA ASP A 140 12.54 10.54 3.67
C ASP A 140 11.79 9.37 3.02
N LEU A 141 12.15 8.14 3.42
CA LEU A 141 11.63 6.91 2.81
C LEU A 141 10.65 6.23 3.77
N PHE A 142 9.38 6.26 3.43
CA PHE A 142 8.31 5.63 4.21
C PHE A 142 7.84 4.34 3.55
N SER A 143 7.76 3.28 4.35
CA SER A 143 7.32 1.96 3.91
C SER A 143 5.88 1.65 4.27
N PHE A 144 5.32 2.36 5.25
CA PHE A 144 4.01 2.04 5.81
C PHE A 144 3.12 3.27 5.84
N VAL A 145 1.83 3.02 5.63
CA VAL A 145 0.75 3.98 5.84
C VAL A 145 -0.29 3.36 6.78
N ARG A 146 -0.80 4.16 7.71
CA ARG A 146 -1.95 3.82 8.53
C ARG A 146 -3.08 4.80 8.24
N LEU A 147 -4.25 4.27 7.96
CA LEU A 147 -5.48 5.03 7.84
C LEU A 147 -6.35 4.74 9.05
N THR A 148 -6.94 5.77 9.65
CA THR A 148 -7.85 5.64 10.79
C THR A 148 -9.11 6.44 10.52
N ASP A 149 -10.26 5.80 10.61
CA ASP A 149 -11.57 6.44 10.45
C ASP A 149 -11.81 7.49 11.54
N ASP A 150 -12.35 8.64 11.17
CA ASP A 150 -12.68 9.69 12.13
C ASP A 150 -14.07 9.46 12.75
N LEU A 151 -14.10 9.00 13.99
CA LEU A 151 -15.31 8.78 14.78
C LEU A 151 -16.24 10.01 14.89
N ASN A 152 -15.70 11.22 14.69
CA ASN A 152 -16.45 12.47 14.91
C ASN A 152 -17.05 13.01 13.61
N GLU A 153 -16.70 12.45 12.49
CA GLU A 153 -17.20 12.84 11.18
C GLU A 153 -18.31 11.88 10.74
N GLY A 154 -19.48 12.38 10.67
CA GLY A 154 -20.81 11.84 10.56
C GLY A 154 -21.18 10.78 9.52
N GLY A 155 -20.28 9.97 9.10
CA GLY A 155 -20.57 8.79 8.29
C GLY A 155 -20.90 7.54 9.09
N GLY A 156 -21.21 7.64 10.37
CA GLY A 156 -21.54 6.52 11.25
C GLY A 156 -22.62 5.61 10.68
N GLY A 157 -22.33 4.96 9.56
CA GLY A 157 -23.19 4.02 8.89
C GLY A 157 -23.55 2.88 9.82
N SER A 158 -24.79 2.86 10.29
CA SER A 158 -25.42 1.65 10.80
C SER A 158 -25.69 0.76 9.57
N GLY A 159 -24.74 -0.05 9.19
CA GLY A 159 -24.93 -0.87 7.99
C GLY A 159 -23.70 -1.72 7.68
N GLY A 160 -23.72 -2.36 6.55
CA GLY A 160 -22.64 -3.23 6.10
C GLY A 160 -21.32 -2.50 5.90
N THR A 161 -21.31 -1.18 5.72
CA THR A 161 -20.16 -0.32 5.38
C THR A 161 -20.00 0.76 6.44
N ALA A 162 -19.70 0.40 7.69
CA ALA A 162 -19.45 1.37 8.76
C ALA A 162 -18.03 1.92 8.64
N GLY A 163 -17.87 3.27 8.82
CA GLY A 163 -16.60 4.00 8.72
C GLY A 163 -16.08 4.07 7.29
N ALA A 164 -14.93 4.69 7.11
CA ALA A 164 -14.36 4.95 5.81
C ALA A 164 -14.16 3.68 4.97
N ASP A 165 -14.53 3.76 3.69
CA ASP A 165 -14.50 2.68 2.71
C ASP A 165 -13.28 2.85 1.79
N ILE A 166 -12.22 2.10 2.04
CA ILE A 166 -10.92 2.25 1.37
C ILE A 166 -10.80 1.27 0.20
N ASP A 167 -10.64 1.79 -1.01
CA ASP A 167 -10.35 1.05 -2.24
C ASP A 167 -8.85 0.91 -2.48
N SER A 168 -8.07 1.96 -2.21
CA SER A 168 -6.62 1.92 -2.47
C SER A 168 -5.87 3.06 -1.78
N VAL A 169 -4.55 2.89 -1.64
CA VAL A 169 -3.63 3.98 -1.25
C VAL A 169 -2.45 3.99 -2.22
N GLY A 170 -2.18 5.16 -2.81
CA GLY A 170 -1.09 5.34 -3.77
C GLY A 170 -0.10 6.43 -3.36
N ALA A 171 1.19 6.16 -3.50
CA ALA A 171 2.27 7.15 -3.39
C ALA A 171 2.47 7.81 -4.76
N ILE A 172 2.23 9.12 -4.84
CA ILE A 172 2.49 9.94 -6.03
C ILE A 172 3.99 10.21 -6.09
N SER A 173 4.53 10.79 -5.00
CA SER A 173 5.97 10.96 -4.81
C SER A 173 6.54 9.66 -4.28
N THR A 174 7.33 8.97 -5.11
CA THR A 174 7.75 7.61 -4.80
C THR A 174 9.08 7.25 -5.46
N ILE A 175 9.85 6.42 -4.76
CA ILE A 175 11.10 5.84 -5.25
C ILE A 175 10.95 4.32 -5.25
N PRO A 176 11.12 3.64 -6.41
CA PRO A 176 11.12 2.18 -6.46
C PRO A 176 12.21 1.57 -5.58
N ARG A 177 11.91 0.48 -4.90
CA ARG A 177 12.93 -0.32 -4.20
C ARG A 177 13.80 -1.02 -5.24
N THR A 178 15.09 -0.73 -5.23
CA THR A 178 16.05 -1.49 -6.02
C THR A 178 16.23 -2.85 -5.37
N VAL A 179 15.63 -3.89 -5.92
CA VAL A 179 16.01 -5.26 -5.57
C VAL A 179 17.39 -5.50 -6.16
N THR A 180 18.42 -5.43 -5.33
CA THR A 180 19.75 -5.92 -5.73
C THR A 180 19.61 -7.44 -5.85
N VAL A 181 19.40 -7.94 -7.06
CA VAL A 181 19.52 -9.37 -7.33
C VAL A 181 20.99 -9.70 -7.09
N VAL A 182 21.31 -10.19 -5.90
CA VAL A 182 22.62 -10.77 -5.64
C VAL A 182 22.68 -12.01 -6.52
N SER A 183 23.36 -11.90 -7.68
CA SER A 183 23.65 -13.07 -8.49
C SER A 183 24.38 -14.07 -7.61
N GLU A 184 23.91 -15.32 -7.62
CA GLU A 184 24.56 -16.38 -6.84
C GLU A 184 26.06 -16.36 -7.10
N PRO A 185 26.88 -16.37 -6.04
CA PRO A 185 28.31 -16.27 -6.20
C PRO A 185 28.78 -17.36 -7.17
N ALA A 186 29.67 -17.01 -8.11
CA ALA A 186 30.30 -17.96 -9.01
C ALA A 186 30.95 -19.16 -8.32
N SER A 187 31.01 -19.13 -6.98
CA SER A 187 31.38 -20.24 -6.09
C SER A 187 30.56 -21.52 -6.30
N LEU A 188 29.25 -21.43 -6.62
CA LEU A 188 28.46 -22.62 -6.93
C LEU A 188 28.87 -23.24 -8.28
N ALA A 189 29.17 -22.41 -9.27
CA ALA A 189 29.71 -22.88 -10.55
C ALA A 189 31.11 -23.46 -10.39
N LEU A 190 31.98 -22.86 -9.58
CA LEU A 190 33.31 -23.38 -9.25
C LEU A 190 33.23 -24.66 -8.45
N LEU A 191 32.30 -24.80 -7.51
CA LEU A 191 32.08 -26.04 -6.76
C LEU A 191 31.62 -27.17 -7.72
N GLY A 192 30.69 -26.87 -8.62
CA GLY A 192 30.23 -27.82 -9.63
C GLY A 192 31.35 -28.31 -10.58
N LEU A 193 32.18 -27.35 -11.04
CA LEU A 193 33.36 -27.70 -11.87
C LEU A 193 34.41 -28.48 -11.08
N GLY A 194 34.64 -28.16 -9.82
CA GLY A 194 35.54 -28.89 -8.93
C GLY A 194 35.11 -30.32 -8.72
N LEU A 195 33.84 -30.57 -8.45
CA LEU A 195 33.27 -31.93 -8.29
C LEU A 195 33.29 -32.72 -9.59
N ALA A 196 33.01 -32.10 -10.74
CA ALA A 196 33.12 -32.73 -12.06
C ALA A 196 34.56 -33.12 -12.38
N GLY A 197 35.53 -32.27 -12.06
CA GLY A 197 36.95 -32.53 -12.22
C GLY A 197 37.44 -33.73 -11.39
N LEU A 198 37.01 -33.83 -10.13
CA LEU A 198 37.32 -34.96 -9.27
C LEU A 198 36.69 -36.27 -9.78
N GLY A 199 35.46 -36.23 -10.31
CA GLY A 199 34.82 -37.41 -10.94
C GLY A 199 35.56 -37.90 -12.18
N ALA A 200 36.05 -36.99 -13.00
CA ALA A 200 36.83 -37.34 -14.20
C ALA A 200 38.20 -37.96 -13.87
N LEU A 201 38.87 -37.47 -12.82
CA LEU A 201 40.14 -38.06 -12.34
C LEU A 201 39.97 -39.47 -11.78
N ARG A 202 38.86 -39.74 -11.09
CA ARG A 202 38.56 -41.07 -10.54
C ARG A 202 38.32 -42.13 -11.64
N ARG A 203 37.73 -41.69 -12.77
CA ARG A 203 37.45 -42.58 -13.94
C ARG A 203 38.70 -43.00 -14.74
N ARG A 204 39.80 -42.26 -14.59
CA ARG A 204 41.10 -42.59 -15.28
C ARG A 204 41.98 -43.55 -14.50
N ARG A 205 41.60 -43.96 -13.29
CA ARG A 205 42.37 -44.84 -12.41
C ARG A 205 41.79 -46.27 -12.33
N THR A 206 40.73 -46.56 -13.06
CA THR A 206 40.18 -47.89 -13.31
C THR A 206 40.44 -48.29 -14.76
#